data_7daa5d6a9dd77fb7023aed66b07594bb
#
_entry.id   7daa5d6a9dd77fb7023aed66b07594bb
#
_cell.length_a   1.000
_cell.length_b   1.000
_cell.length_c   1.000
_cell.angle_alpha   90.00
_cell.angle_beta   90.00
_cell.angle_gamma   90.00
#
_symmetry.space_group_name_H-M   'P 1'
#
loop_
_entity.id
_entity.type
_entity.pdbx_description
1 polymer ?
#
loop_
_entity_poly.entity_id
_entity_poly.type
_entity_poly.pdbx_seq_one_letter_code
_entity_poly.pdbx_strand_id
1 'polypeptide(L)'
;HCWLVVNGTDKPKLIFYRPVDFWHKVPDEPTEYWTESFDIEYLKNPSQVEKILPYDKANFAYLGEQVDVAKALNFGHINPEPVVNFIHYHRAYKSQYEMHSLREANRLAVLSHTAAKNTFLAGGSEYDIQQAYLAASHQMENDTPYGNIVALNENAAILHYTHFDRMPPAEHRSFLIDAGAQCNGYAADITRTYAKQQNQFAELIKAVDDITVKMGNGLKPGASYVDLHIQTHQLIGE
;
A
#
# COMPACT_ATOMS: atom_id res chain seq x y z
N HIS A 1 3.53 17.78 2.42
CA HIS A 1 2.91 19.10 2.65
C HIS A 1 2.17 19.66 1.42
N CYS A 2 1.54 18.77 0.64
CA CYS A 2 0.63 19.20 -0.42
C CYS A 2 -0.77 19.44 0.14
N TRP A 3 -1.51 20.38 -0.46
CA TRP A 3 -2.89 20.68 -0.09
C TRP A 3 -3.77 20.60 -1.31
N LEU A 4 -4.96 20.05 -1.14
CA LEU A 4 -6.01 20.07 -2.16
C LEU A 4 -7.15 20.95 -1.65
N VAL A 5 -7.49 21.99 -2.41
CA VAL A 5 -8.62 22.89 -2.10
C VAL A 5 -9.73 22.64 -3.11
N VAL A 6 -10.92 22.34 -2.60
CA VAL A 6 -12.13 22.06 -3.40
C VAL A 6 -13.27 22.95 -2.87
N ASN A 7 -13.92 23.71 -3.73
CA ASN A 7 -15.07 24.55 -3.37
C ASN A 7 -16.37 24.15 -4.10
N GLY A 8 -16.33 23.09 -4.91
CA GLY A 8 -17.49 22.55 -5.62
C GLY A 8 -17.90 23.30 -6.88
N THR A 9 -17.28 24.43 -7.20
CA THR A 9 -17.61 25.26 -8.38
C THR A 9 -16.45 25.43 -9.34
N ASP A 10 -15.27 25.70 -8.80
CA ASP A 10 -14.07 25.95 -9.58
C ASP A 10 -13.25 24.69 -9.76
N LYS A 11 -12.29 24.72 -10.69
CA LYS A 11 -11.29 23.68 -10.84
C LYS A 11 -10.54 23.51 -9.51
N PRO A 12 -10.39 22.28 -8.97
CA PRO A 12 -9.69 22.06 -7.72
C PRO A 12 -8.26 22.61 -7.77
N LYS A 13 -7.84 23.30 -6.70
CA LYS A 13 -6.47 23.81 -6.60
C LYS A 13 -5.60 22.80 -5.86
N LEU A 14 -4.49 22.41 -6.49
CA LEU A 14 -3.45 21.61 -5.87
C LEU A 14 -2.26 22.51 -5.51
N ILE A 15 -2.05 22.72 -4.21
CA ILE A 15 -0.86 23.40 -3.71
C ILE A 15 0.22 22.35 -3.53
N PHE A 16 1.16 22.31 -4.49
CA PHE A 16 2.16 21.28 -4.59
C PHE A 16 3.47 21.72 -3.92
N TYR A 17 3.86 21.02 -2.87
CA TYR A 17 5.12 21.32 -2.18
C TYR A 17 6.31 20.84 -3.01
N ARG A 18 7.11 21.83 -3.45
CA ARG A 18 8.30 21.63 -4.28
C ARG A 18 9.48 22.36 -3.65
N PRO A 19 10.11 21.75 -2.63
CA PRO A 19 11.23 22.37 -1.94
C PRO A 19 12.41 22.61 -2.87
N VAL A 20 13.14 23.69 -2.62
CA VAL A 20 14.40 24.00 -3.29
C VAL A 20 15.44 24.17 -2.20
N ASP A 21 16.36 23.24 -2.10
CA ASP A 21 17.48 23.30 -1.18
C ASP A 21 18.79 22.85 -1.86
N PHE A 22 19.89 23.01 -1.16
CA PHE A 22 21.22 22.68 -1.70
C PHE A 22 21.48 21.18 -1.75
N TRP A 23 20.83 20.39 -0.89
CA TRP A 23 21.16 19.00 -0.65
C TRP A 23 20.37 18.01 -1.51
N HIS A 24 19.22 18.41 -2.00
CA HIS A 24 18.30 17.53 -2.70
C HIS A 24 18.05 17.99 -4.14
N LYS A 25 17.87 17.02 -5.03
CA LYS A 25 17.33 17.32 -6.37
C LYS A 25 15.94 17.94 -6.19
N VAL A 26 15.71 19.09 -6.80
CA VAL A 26 14.36 19.68 -6.85
C VAL A 26 13.44 18.70 -7.55
N PRO A 27 12.29 18.33 -6.97
CA PRO A 27 11.33 17.44 -7.62
C PRO A 27 10.91 18.01 -8.98
N ASP A 28 10.80 17.15 -9.96
CA ASP A 28 10.32 17.56 -11.30
C ASP A 28 8.85 18.03 -11.20
N GLU A 29 8.44 18.89 -12.13
CA GLU A 29 7.02 19.26 -12.22
C GLU A 29 6.23 18.06 -12.73
N PRO A 30 5.07 17.76 -12.13
CA PRO A 30 4.24 16.67 -12.63
C PRO A 30 3.72 17.01 -14.03
N THR A 31 3.79 16.04 -14.92
CA THR A 31 3.37 16.16 -16.33
C THR A 31 2.33 15.12 -16.73
N GLU A 32 1.91 14.29 -15.78
CA GLU A 32 0.93 13.24 -16.00
C GLU A 32 -0.46 13.82 -16.32
N TYR A 33 -1.29 13.06 -17.01
CA TYR A 33 -2.61 13.47 -17.49
C TYR A 33 -3.53 14.07 -16.40
N TRP A 34 -3.38 13.64 -15.13
CA TRP A 34 -4.20 14.14 -14.03
C TRP A 34 -3.95 15.63 -13.72
N THR A 35 -2.79 16.18 -14.11
CA THR A 35 -2.44 17.60 -13.89
C THR A 35 -3.42 18.54 -14.56
N GLU A 36 -4.01 18.14 -15.69
CA GLU A 36 -5.02 18.89 -16.40
C GLU A 36 -6.30 19.12 -15.58
N SER A 37 -6.54 18.27 -14.57
CA SER A 37 -7.71 18.34 -13.69
C SER A 37 -7.54 19.33 -12.53
N PHE A 38 -6.36 19.92 -12.34
CA PHE A 38 -6.04 20.79 -11.22
C PHE A 38 -5.49 22.14 -11.68
N ASP A 39 -5.79 23.17 -10.87
CA ASP A 39 -5.04 24.43 -10.86
C ASP A 39 -3.85 24.24 -9.91
N ILE A 40 -2.63 24.09 -10.47
CA ILE A 40 -1.45 23.72 -9.67
C ILE A 40 -0.66 24.97 -9.30
N GLU A 41 -0.48 25.18 -7.99
CA GLU A 41 0.36 26.24 -7.44
C GLU A 41 1.52 25.64 -6.65
N TYR A 42 2.76 26.06 -6.97
CA TYR A 42 3.95 25.50 -6.35
C TYR A 42 4.33 26.21 -5.07
N LEU A 43 4.54 25.44 -4.00
CA LEU A 43 4.94 25.91 -2.68
C LEU A 43 6.38 25.50 -2.41
N LYS A 44 7.27 26.51 -2.24
CA LYS A 44 8.68 26.27 -1.90
C LYS A 44 8.94 26.16 -0.40
N ASN A 45 8.10 26.78 0.41
CA ASN A 45 8.21 26.78 1.86
C ASN A 45 6.81 26.59 2.48
N PRO A 46 6.63 25.58 3.38
CA PRO A 46 5.35 25.32 4.02
C PRO A 46 4.69 26.55 4.69
N SER A 47 5.49 27.47 5.23
CA SER A 47 4.96 28.69 5.87
C SER A 47 4.23 29.64 4.92
N GLN A 48 4.37 29.47 3.61
CA GLN A 48 3.71 30.29 2.61
C GLN A 48 2.30 29.81 2.30
N VAL A 49 1.89 28.62 2.76
CA VAL A 49 0.61 28.01 2.43
C VAL A 49 -0.58 28.89 2.81
N GLU A 50 -0.46 29.61 3.93
CA GLU A 50 -1.54 30.49 4.39
C GLU A 50 -1.94 31.58 3.39
N LYS A 51 -0.99 32.04 2.57
CA LYS A 51 -1.22 33.09 1.55
C LYS A 51 -1.98 32.55 0.33
N ILE A 52 -1.95 31.23 0.12
CA ILE A 52 -2.53 30.54 -1.03
C ILE A 52 -3.89 29.94 -0.67
N LEU A 53 -4.06 29.55 0.58
CA LEU A 53 -5.33 29.01 1.07
C LEU A 53 -6.44 30.07 1.03
N PRO A 54 -7.73 29.65 0.96
CA PRO A 54 -8.85 30.58 1.01
C PRO A 54 -8.79 31.50 2.23
N TYR A 55 -9.12 32.79 2.02
CA TYR A 55 -9.11 33.76 3.10
C TYR A 55 -10.10 33.40 4.21
N ASP A 56 -11.31 33.00 3.84
CA ASP A 56 -12.40 32.64 4.74
C ASP A 56 -12.36 31.16 5.14
N LYS A 57 -11.31 30.79 5.86
CA LYS A 57 -11.10 29.40 6.33
C LYS A 57 -12.18 28.94 7.33
N ALA A 58 -12.91 29.86 7.94
CA ALA A 58 -14.00 29.54 8.87
C ALA A 58 -15.14 28.77 8.18
N ASN A 59 -15.34 28.97 6.89
CA ASN A 59 -16.33 28.27 6.08
C ASN A 59 -15.81 27.02 5.38
N PHE A 60 -14.52 26.66 5.60
CA PHE A 60 -13.90 25.47 5.04
C PHE A 60 -13.72 24.37 6.08
N ALA A 61 -13.89 23.13 5.64
CA ALA A 61 -13.50 21.95 6.40
C ALA A 61 -12.06 21.56 6.04
N TYR A 62 -11.23 21.40 7.05
CA TYR A 62 -9.93 20.76 6.92
C TYR A 62 -10.10 19.24 7.08
N LEU A 63 -9.52 18.46 6.16
CA LEU A 63 -9.44 17.01 6.24
C LEU A 63 -7.97 16.59 6.22
N GLY A 64 -7.50 15.96 7.28
CA GLY A 64 -6.11 15.50 7.39
C GLY A 64 -5.63 15.30 8.82
N GLU A 65 -4.39 14.87 8.95
CA GLU A 65 -3.79 14.48 10.22
C GLU A 65 -3.14 15.65 10.97
N GLN A 66 -2.82 16.76 10.29
CA GLN A 66 -2.12 17.90 10.86
C GLN A 66 -3.11 18.84 11.59
N VAL A 67 -3.78 18.33 12.62
CA VAL A 67 -4.87 19.02 13.33
C VAL A 67 -4.39 20.33 13.96
N ASP A 68 -3.17 20.36 14.51
CA ASP A 68 -2.65 21.58 15.15
C ASP A 68 -2.36 22.68 14.13
N VAL A 69 -1.92 22.31 12.93
CA VAL A 69 -1.76 23.25 11.81
C VAL A 69 -3.12 23.80 11.39
N ALA A 70 -4.13 22.96 11.30
CA ALA A 70 -5.49 23.38 10.95
C ALA A 70 -6.08 24.36 11.98
N LYS A 71 -5.87 24.11 13.27
CA LYS A 71 -6.25 25.03 14.36
C LYS A 71 -5.53 26.36 14.27
N ALA A 72 -4.20 26.33 14.07
CA ALA A 72 -3.39 27.55 13.92
C ALA A 72 -3.82 28.40 12.71
N LEU A 73 -4.27 27.75 11.64
CA LEU A 73 -4.82 28.40 10.44
C LEU A 73 -6.28 28.82 10.55
N ASN A 74 -6.94 28.58 11.68
CA ASN A 74 -8.32 28.94 11.99
C ASN A 74 -9.36 28.33 11.01
N PHE A 75 -9.21 27.04 10.67
CA PHE A 75 -10.27 26.32 9.96
C PHE A 75 -11.51 26.16 10.85
N GLY A 76 -12.70 26.43 10.31
CA GLY A 76 -13.96 26.36 11.06
C GLY A 76 -14.39 24.95 11.41
N HIS A 77 -14.04 23.98 10.57
CA HIS A 77 -14.34 22.58 10.76
C HIS A 77 -13.09 21.73 10.56
N ILE A 78 -12.80 20.85 11.49
CA ILE A 78 -11.63 19.96 11.43
C ILE A 78 -12.12 18.51 11.47
N ASN A 79 -11.83 17.77 10.39
CA ASN A 79 -12.23 16.37 10.20
C ASN A 79 -13.71 16.11 10.55
N PRO A 80 -14.67 16.87 9.99
CA PRO A 80 -16.08 16.64 10.31
C PRO A 80 -16.47 15.22 9.88
N GLU A 81 -16.91 14.43 10.83
CA GLU A 81 -17.18 13.00 10.68
C GLU A 81 -18.09 12.66 9.48
N PRO A 82 -19.18 13.38 9.20
CA PRO A 82 -20.02 13.08 8.04
C PRO A 82 -19.27 13.20 6.70
N VAL A 83 -18.37 14.18 6.58
CA VAL A 83 -17.59 14.40 5.36
C VAL A 83 -16.50 13.34 5.22
N VAL A 84 -15.81 13.02 6.30
CA VAL A 84 -14.80 11.95 6.34
C VAL A 84 -15.43 10.60 5.95
N ASN A 85 -16.57 10.26 6.54
CA ASN A 85 -17.30 9.02 6.24
C ASN A 85 -17.79 8.97 4.78
N PHE A 86 -18.28 10.10 4.26
CA PHE A 86 -18.67 10.21 2.85
C PHE A 86 -17.49 9.91 1.92
N ILE A 87 -16.34 10.53 2.17
CA ILE A 87 -15.13 10.30 1.33
C ILE A 87 -14.65 8.86 1.48
N HIS A 88 -14.61 8.31 2.70
CA HIS A 88 -14.21 6.91 2.94
C HIS A 88 -15.12 5.92 2.21
N TYR A 89 -16.42 6.15 2.22
CA TYR A 89 -17.36 5.32 1.50
C TYR A 89 -17.13 5.38 -0.02
N HIS A 90 -17.00 6.58 -0.58
CA HIS A 90 -16.87 6.75 -2.03
C HIS A 90 -15.52 6.29 -2.58
N ARG A 91 -14.41 6.46 -1.83
CA ARG A 91 -13.10 5.94 -2.26
C ARG A 91 -13.02 4.41 -2.29
N ALA A 92 -13.96 3.71 -1.65
CA ALA A 92 -14.05 2.26 -1.74
C ALA A 92 -14.41 1.79 -3.17
N TYR A 93 -15.11 2.63 -3.94
CA TYR A 93 -15.41 2.38 -5.35
C TYR A 93 -14.24 2.88 -6.21
N LYS A 94 -13.54 1.94 -6.84
CA LYS A 94 -12.34 2.25 -7.63
C LYS A 94 -12.70 2.66 -9.06
N SER A 95 -12.09 3.74 -9.53
CA SER A 95 -12.13 4.16 -10.94
C SER A 95 -11.38 3.15 -11.83
N GLN A 96 -11.53 3.26 -13.15
CA GLN A 96 -10.80 2.42 -14.10
C GLN A 96 -9.27 2.60 -14.00
N TYR A 97 -8.82 3.83 -13.72
CA TYR A 97 -7.41 4.12 -13.49
C TYR A 97 -6.87 3.40 -12.25
N GLU A 98 -7.59 3.48 -11.13
CA GLU A 98 -7.23 2.79 -9.90
C GLU A 98 -7.20 1.27 -10.09
N MET A 99 -8.21 0.73 -10.78
CA MET A 99 -8.25 -0.71 -11.10
C MET A 99 -7.10 -1.15 -12.01
N HIS A 100 -6.70 -0.31 -12.98
CA HIS A 100 -5.53 -0.58 -13.81
C HIS A 100 -4.25 -0.59 -12.98
N SER A 101 -4.04 0.43 -12.14
CA SER A 101 -2.87 0.56 -11.28
C SER A 101 -2.76 -0.60 -10.27
N LEU A 102 -3.89 -1.02 -9.67
CA LEU A 102 -3.94 -2.20 -8.80
C LEU A 102 -3.58 -3.49 -9.54
N ARG A 103 -4.06 -3.69 -10.77
CA ARG A 103 -3.72 -4.87 -11.56
C ARG A 103 -2.23 -4.92 -11.89
N GLU A 104 -1.63 -3.77 -12.27
CA GLU A 104 -0.20 -3.70 -12.55
C GLU A 104 0.65 -3.92 -11.29
N ALA A 105 0.25 -3.34 -10.15
CA ALA A 105 0.91 -3.61 -8.88
C ALA A 105 0.89 -5.12 -8.54
N ASN A 106 -0.27 -5.77 -8.70
CA ASN A 106 -0.39 -7.21 -8.48
C ASN A 106 0.42 -8.03 -9.49
N ARG A 107 0.47 -7.63 -10.77
CA ARG A 107 1.30 -8.30 -11.77
C ARG A 107 2.79 -8.26 -11.41
N LEU A 108 3.27 -7.10 -10.97
CA LEU A 108 4.66 -6.95 -10.51
C LEU A 108 4.93 -7.81 -9.27
N ALA A 109 4.02 -7.78 -8.29
CA ALA A 109 4.14 -8.59 -7.08
C ALA A 109 4.20 -10.10 -7.39
N VAL A 110 3.36 -10.60 -8.32
CA VAL A 110 3.37 -12.02 -8.73
C VAL A 110 4.70 -12.42 -9.35
N LEU A 111 5.31 -11.57 -10.20
CA LEU A 111 6.65 -11.81 -10.76
C LEU A 111 7.69 -11.91 -9.64
N SER A 112 7.64 -10.99 -8.69
CA SER A 112 8.56 -10.91 -7.56
C SER A 112 8.40 -12.10 -6.59
N HIS A 113 7.16 -12.48 -6.26
CA HIS A 113 6.87 -13.68 -5.49
C HIS A 113 7.39 -14.96 -6.17
N THR A 114 7.31 -15.02 -7.49
CA THR A 114 7.85 -16.14 -8.26
C THR A 114 9.38 -16.21 -8.17
N ALA A 115 10.07 -15.07 -8.29
CA ALA A 115 11.51 -14.98 -8.12
C ALA A 115 11.95 -15.35 -6.71
N ALA A 116 11.26 -14.84 -5.69
CA ALA A 116 11.49 -15.17 -4.28
C ALA A 116 11.33 -16.67 -4.01
N LYS A 117 10.24 -17.28 -4.47
CA LYS A 117 10.01 -18.72 -4.37
C LYS A 117 11.13 -19.53 -5.02
N ASN A 118 11.56 -19.16 -6.22
CA ASN A 118 12.63 -19.87 -6.92
C ASN A 118 13.96 -19.77 -6.17
N THR A 119 14.26 -18.62 -5.57
CA THR A 119 15.46 -18.42 -4.75
C THR A 119 15.41 -19.28 -3.48
N PHE A 120 14.26 -19.36 -2.79
CA PHE A 120 14.05 -20.30 -1.69
C PHE A 120 14.29 -21.76 -2.11
N LEU A 121 13.72 -22.17 -3.23
CA LEU A 121 13.88 -23.54 -3.75
C LEU A 121 15.35 -23.84 -4.15
N ALA A 122 16.11 -22.83 -4.55
CA ALA A 122 17.54 -22.94 -4.82
C ALA A 122 18.42 -22.96 -3.55
N GLY A 123 17.85 -22.70 -2.37
CA GLY A 123 18.57 -22.70 -1.10
C GLY A 123 19.19 -21.36 -0.72
N GLY A 124 18.62 -20.25 -1.20
CA GLY A 124 19.04 -18.91 -0.84
C GLY A 124 18.71 -18.52 0.58
N SER A 125 19.45 -17.57 1.15
CA SER A 125 19.16 -16.93 2.42
C SER A 125 17.94 -15.99 2.32
N GLU A 126 17.43 -15.52 3.45
CA GLU A 126 16.35 -14.50 3.46
C GLU A 126 16.77 -13.23 2.72
N TYR A 127 18.03 -12.83 2.87
CA TYR A 127 18.60 -11.71 2.14
C TYR A 127 18.60 -11.95 0.62
N ASP A 128 19.02 -13.13 0.16
CA ASP A 128 19.03 -13.47 -1.27
C ASP A 128 17.60 -13.46 -1.84
N ILE A 129 16.64 -13.96 -1.08
CA ILE A 129 15.22 -13.98 -1.46
C ILE A 129 14.68 -12.55 -1.56
N GLN A 130 14.98 -11.67 -0.58
CA GLN A 130 14.61 -10.25 -0.63
C GLN A 130 15.19 -9.56 -1.86
N GLN A 131 16.48 -9.77 -2.16
CA GLN A 131 17.11 -9.17 -3.33
C GLN A 131 16.46 -9.66 -4.64
N ALA A 132 16.13 -10.95 -4.73
CA ALA A 132 15.46 -11.52 -5.90
C ALA A 132 14.06 -10.92 -6.09
N TYR A 133 13.32 -10.67 -4.99
CA TYR A 133 12.02 -10.02 -5.00
C TYR A 133 12.11 -8.60 -5.57
N LEU A 134 13.00 -7.78 -5.03
CA LEU A 134 13.18 -6.38 -5.45
C LEU A 134 13.66 -6.28 -6.90
N ALA A 135 14.61 -7.13 -7.30
CA ALA A 135 15.11 -7.16 -8.66
C ALA A 135 14.02 -7.50 -9.69
N ALA A 136 13.12 -8.42 -9.37
CA ALA A 136 12.05 -8.84 -10.28
C ALA A 136 10.96 -7.78 -10.47
N SER A 137 10.69 -6.95 -9.46
CA SER A 137 9.76 -5.81 -9.57
C SER A 137 10.40 -4.56 -10.18
N HIS A 138 11.73 -4.51 -10.29
CA HIS A 138 12.50 -3.29 -10.57
C HIS A 138 12.22 -2.16 -9.57
N GLN A 139 11.89 -2.50 -8.33
CA GLN A 139 11.64 -1.57 -7.24
C GLN A 139 12.73 -1.68 -6.17
N MET A 140 13.08 -0.56 -5.59
CA MET A 140 13.92 -0.49 -4.40
C MET A 140 13.06 -0.59 -3.15
N GLU A 141 13.65 -0.81 -1.98
CA GLU A 141 12.90 -0.88 -0.71
C GLU A 141 12.05 0.36 -0.43
N ASN A 142 12.50 1.54 -0.88
CA ASN A 142 11.74 2.79 -0.74
C ASN A 142 10.59 2.93 -1.74
N ASP A 143 10.54 2.09 -2.77
CA ASP A 143 9.48 2.09 -3.79
C ASP A 143 8.38 1.08 -3.42
N THR A 144 8.68 0.11 -2.56
CA THR A 144 7.68 -0.87 -2.12
C THR A 144 6.64 -0.21 -1.21
N PRO A 145 5.38 -0.70 -1.22
CA PRO A 145 4.30 -0.09 -0.43
C PRO A 145 4.50 -0.23 1.09
N TYR A 146 5.26 -1.23 1.51
CA TYR A 146 5.64 -1.51 2.90
C TYR A 146 6.92 -2.36 2.94
N GLY A 147 7.55 -2.47 4.11
CA GLY A 147 8.71 -3.33 4.30
C GLY A 147 8.33 -4.80 4.18
N ASN A 148 8.97 -5.53 3.27
CA ASN A 148 8.69 -6.94 3.05
C ASN A 148 9.02 -7.79 4.29
N ILE A 149 8.25 -8.84 4.50
CA ILE A 149 8.55 -9.92 5.44
C ILE A 149 9.00 -11.13 4.61
N VAL A 150 10.22 -11.59 4.85
CA VAL A 150 10.82 -12.76 4.20
C VAL A 150 11.37 -13.64 5.31
N ALA A 151 10.72 -14.74 5.59
CA ALA A 151 11.00 -15.54 6.77
C ALA A 151 11.18 -17.03 6.43
N LEU A 152 12.30 -17.58 6.80
CA LEU A 152 12.60 -19.02 6.66
C LEU A 152 12.35 -19.75 7.97
N ASN A 153 11.80 -20.96 7.87
CA ASN A 153 11.61 -21.89 8.98
C ASN A 153 10.91 -21.25 10.19
N GLU A 154 11.56 -21.23 11.37
CA GLU A 154 11.05 -20.72 12.64
C GLU A 154 10.79 -19.20 12.61
N ASN A 155 11.52 -18.45 11.80
CA ASN A 155 11.33 -16.99 11.66
C ASN A 155 9.91 -16.67 11.16
N ALA A 156 9.30 -17.58 10.41
CA ALA A 156 7.91 -17.44 9.94
C ALA A 156 6.86 -17.44 11.05
N ALA A 157 7.21 -17.81 12.28
CA ALA A 157 6.32 -17.71 13.44
C ALA A 157 6.26 -16.29 14.04
N ILE A 158 7.13 -15.38 13.60
CA ILE A 158 7.15 -13.99 14.04
C ILE A 158 6.36 -13.16 13.04
N LEU A 159 5.20 -12.64 13.48
CA LEU A 159 4.24 -11.99 12.59
C LEU A 159 4.82 -10.79 11.81
N HIS A 160 5.59 -9.93 12.48
CA HIS A 160 6.29 -8.80 11.86
C HIS A 160 7.80 -9.02 11.91
N TYR A 161 8.26 -10.07 11.24
CA TYR A 161 9.68 -10.37 11.10
C TYR A 161 10.33 -9.41 10.10
N THR A 162 11.23 -8.55 10.58
CA THR A 162 11.85 -7.46 9.80
C THR A 162 13.35 -7.65 9.58
N HIS A 163 13.89 -8.82 9.92
CA HIS A 163 15.29 -9.15 9.67
C HIS A 163 15.41 -9.93 8.36
N PHE A 164 16.61 -9.93 7.81
CA PHE A 164 16.96 -10.75 6.66
C PHE A 164 18.30 -11.43 6.95
N ASP A 165 18.25 -12.68 7.37
CA ASP A 165 19.46 -13.47 7.61
C ASP A 165 20.25 -13.59 6.31
N ARG A 166 21.55 -13.26 6.37
CA ARG A 166 22.44 -13.27 5.21
C ARG A 166 23.02 -14.67 4.90
N MET A 167 22.96 -15.55 5.86
CA MET A 167 23.39 -16.94 5.69
C MET A 167 22.17 -17.84 5.57
N PRO A 168 22.15 -18.76 4.61
CA PRO A 168 21.07 -19.73 4.51
C PRO A 168 21.06 -20.64 5.74
N PRO A 169 19.88 -21.09 6.21
CA PRO A 169 19.79 -22.08 7.28
C PRO A 169 20.40 -23.41 6.84
N ALA A 170 20.82 -24.23 7.82
CA ALA A 170 21.38 -25.55 7.53
C ALA A 170 20.40 -26.46 6.78
N GLU A 171 19.11 -26.27 7.00
CA GLU A 171 18.02 -26.97 6.33
C GLU A 171 16.90 -25.98 5.97
N HIS A 172 16.47 -25.99 4.71
CA HIS A 172 15.28 -25.28 4.25
C HIS A 172 14.05 -26.17 4.40
N ARG A 173 13.11 -25.80 5.26
CA ARG A 173 11.85 -26.52 5.50
C ARG A 173 10.64 -25.77 4.97
N SER A 174 10.55 -24.49 5.30
CA SER A 174 9.45 -23.60 4.93
C SER A 174 9.91 -22.18 4.64
N PHE A 175 9.09 -21.46 3.89
CA PHE A 175 9.30 -20.08 3.53
C PHE A 175 7.96 -19.34 3.57
N LEU A 176 7.89 -18.26 4.34
CA LEU A 176 6.79 -17.30 4.34
C LEU A 176 7.29 -15.99 3.75
N ILE A 177 6.51 -15.42 2.88
CA ILE A 177 6.73 -14.09 2.34
C ILE A 177 5.43 -13.29 2.41
N ASP A 178 5.51 -12.09 2.97
CA ASP A 178 4.50 -11.05 2.92
C ASP A 178 5.14 -9.83 2.27
N ALA A 179 4.78 -9.59 1.03
CA ALA A 179 5.46 -8.59 0.23
C ALA A 179 4.54 -8.01 -0.85
N GLY A 180 4.70 -6.72 -1.08
CA GLY A 180 3.95 -5.97 -2.07
C GLY A 180 4.82 -5.28 -3.11
N ALA A 181 4.18 -4.89 -4.20
CA ALA A 181 4.71 -3.97 -5.19
C ALA A 181 3.72 -2.83 -5.40
N GLN A 182 4.17 -1.72 -5.94
CA GLN A 182 3.29 -0.58 -6.18
C GLN A 182 3.29 -0.16 -7.65
N CYS A 183 2.21 0.46 -8.08
CA CYS A 183 2.10 1.14 -9.37
C CYS A 183 1.26 2.41 -9.18
N ASN A 184 1.79 3.57 -9.54
CA ASN A 184 1.10 4.86 -9.41
C ASN A 184 0.56 5.14 -7.99
N GLY A 185 1.25 4.68 -6.94
CA GLY A 185 0.81 4.81 -5.55
C GLY A 185 -0.24 3.78 -5.10
N TYR A 186 -0.64 2.84 -5.95
CA TYR A 186 -1.53 1.72 -5.61
C TYR A 186 -0.73 0.47 -5.32
N ALA A 187 -1.08 -0.21 -4.22
CA ALA A 187 -0.33 -1.32 -3.67
C ALA A 187 -0.94 -2.68 -4.01
N ALA A 188 -0.09 -3.67 -4.27
CA ALA A 188 -0.39 -5.07 -4.02
C ALA A 188 0.07 -5.42 -2.60
N ASP A 189 -0.61 -6.38 -1.98
CA ASP A 189 -0.33 -6.90 -0.66
C ASP A 189 -0.62 -8.41 -0.68
N ILE A 190 0.43 -9.23 -0.69
CA ILE A 190 0.32 -10.66 -0.93
C ILE A 190 1.16 -11.43 0.09
N THR A 191 0.51 -12.28 0.88
CA THR A 191 1.19 -13.25 1.73
C THR A 191 1.12 -14.64 1.13
N ARG A 192 2.24 -15.37 1.09
CA ARG A 192 2.32 -16.76 0.66
C ARG A 192 3.28 -17.56 1.53
N THR A 193 2.92 -18.83 1.74
CA THR A 193 3.77 -19.81 2.42
C THR A 193 4.10 -20.96 1.50
N TYR A 194 5.33 -21.47 1.59
CA TYR A 194 5.84 -22.57 0.78
C TYR A 194 6.52 -23.60 1.67
N ALA A 195 6.30 -24.88 1.40
CA ALA A 195 7.07 -25.98 1.95
C ALA A 195 8.17 -26.40 0.96
N LYS A 196 9.34 -26.76 1.46
CA LYS A 196 10.43 -27.29 0.65
C LYS A 196 10.14 -28.69 0.12
N GLN A 197 9.43 -29.50 0.92
CA GLN A 197 9.10 -30.89 0.62
C GLN A 197 7.59 -31.12 0.67
N GLN A 198 7.11 -32.12 -0.06
CA GLN A 198 5.73 -32.57 0.02
C GLN A 198 5.56 -33.40 1.31
N ASN A 199 4.86 -32.83 2.29
CA ASN A 199 4.59 -33.42 3.60
C ASN A 199 3.28 -32.87 4.18
N GLN A 200 2.91 -33.24 5.39
CA GLN A 200 1.68 -32.77 6.05
C GLN A 200 1.59 -31.23 6.12
N PHE A 201 2.74 -30.54 6.26
CA PHE A 201 2.75 -29.07 6.27
C PHE A 201 2.41 -28.50 4.89
N ALA A 202 2.88 -29.13 3.82
CA ALA A 202 2.50 -28.75 2.45
C ALA A 202 1.00 -28.98 2.19
N GLU A 203 0.42 -30.05 2.75
CA GLU A 203 -1.02 -30.31 2.69
C GLU A 203 -1.83 -29.25 3.44
N LEU A 204 -1.36 -28.83 4.62
CA LEU A 204 -1.96 -27.75 5.39
C LEU A 204 -1.93 -26.43 4.63
N ILE A 205 -0.79 -26.07 4.04
CA ILE A 205 -0.66 -24.85 3.19
C ILE A 205 -1.68 -24.90 2.06
N LYS A 206 -1.81 -26.05 1.38
CA LYS A 206 -2.78 -26.20 0.30
C LYS A 206 -4.22 -26.06 0.80
N ALA A 207 -4.57 -26.61 1.95
CA ALA A 207 -5.91 -26.49 2.51
C ALA A 207 -6.26 -25.00 2.80
N VAL A 208 -5.33 -24.22 3.36
CA VAL A 208 -5.52 -22.78 3.60
C VAL A 208 -5.62 -22.01 2.29
N ASP A 209 -4.84 -22.37 1.27
CA ASP A 209 -4.93 -21.75 -0.05
C ASP A 209 -6.29 -22.03 -0.73
N ASP A 210 -6.78 -23.27 -0.64
CA ASP A 210 -8.11 -23.65 -1.14
C ASP A 210 -9.24 -22.85 -0.43
N ILE A 211 -9.13 -22.58 0.86
CA ILE A 211 -10.04 -21.71 1.61
C ILE A 211 -9.95 -20.28 1.09
N THR A 212 -8.74 -19.75 0.91
CA THR A 212 -8.51 -18.39 0.41
C THR A 212 -9.16 -18.20 -0.97
N VAL A 213 -8.96 -19.14 -1.87
CA VAL A 213 -9.58 -19.14 -3.21
C VAL A 213 -11.10 -19.23 -3.12
N LYS A 214 -11.63 -20.11 -2.25
CA LYS A 214 -13.08 -20.25 -2.02
C LYS A 214 -13.70 -18.95 -1.53
N MET A 215 -13.06 -18.28 -0.56
CA MET A 215 -13.52 -16.99 -0.03
C MET A 215 -13.48 -15.90 -1.10
N GLY A 216 -12.38 -15.79 -1.85
CA GLY A 216 -12.25 -14.83 -2.95
C GLY A 216 -13.33 -15.00 -4.03
N ASN A 217 -13.61 -16.24 -4.44
CA ASN A 217 -14.68 -16.56 -5.42
C ASN A 217 -16.09 -16.31 -4.89
N GLY A 218 -16.26 -16.29 -3.58
CA GLY A 218 -17.51 -15.97 -2.90
C GLY A 218 -17.86 -14.48 -2.85
N LEU A 219 -16.89 -13.60 -3.13
CA LEU A 219 -17.08 -12.14 -3.09
C LEU A 219 -18.02 -11.68 -4.20
N LYS A 220 -19.12 -11.02 -3.80
CA LYS A 220 -20.12 -10.45 -4.70
C LYS A 220 -20.57 -9.10 -4.17
N PRO A 221 -21.05 -8.18 -5.02
CA PRO A 221 -21.68 -6.96 -4.57
C PRO A 221 -22.80 -7.27 -3.54
N GLY A 222 -22.77 -6.60 -2.39
CA GLY A 222 -23.70 -6.83 -1.29
C GLY A 222 -23.29 -7.92 -0.29
N ALA A 223 -22.16 -8.61 -0.49
CA ALA A 223 -21.64 -9.55 0.51
C ALA A 223 -21.27 -8.81 1.80
N SER A 224 -21.70 -9.34 2.95
CA SER A 224 -21.36 -8.80 4.25
C SER A 224 -19.91 -9.15 4.62
N TYR A 225 -19.11 -8.16 4.98
CA TYR A 225 -17.73 -8.39 5.45
C TYR A 225 -17.70 -9.21 6.75
N VAL A 226 -18.68 -8.97 7.64
CA VAL A 226 -18.84 -9.73 8.90
C VAL A 226 -19.11 -11.21 8.61
N ASP A 227 -20.00 -11.51 7.66
CA ASP A 227 -20.31 -12.89 7.30
C ASP A 227 -19.11 -13.60 6.67
N LEU A 228 -18.34 -12.90 5.84
CA LEU A 228 -17.08 -13.41 5.28
C LEU A 228 -16.08 -13.76 6.37
N HIS A 229 -15.93 -12.88 7.38
CA HIS A 229 -15.05 -13.13 8.52
C HIS A 229 -15.48 -14.38 9.31
N ILE A 230 -16.76 -14.49 9.66
CA ILE A 230 -17.31 -15.64 10.37
C ILE A 230 -17.11 -16.94 9.56
N GLN A 231 -17.43 -16.89 8.26
CA GLN A 231 -17.27 -18.05 7.38
C GLN A 231 -15.81 -18.51 7.26
N THR A 232 -14.87 -17.56 7.21
CA THR A 232 -13.42 -17.88 7.17
C THR A 232 -13.01 -18.64 8.43
N HIS A 233 -13.44 -18.18 9.62
CA HIS A 233 -13.16 -18.85 10.88
C HIS A 233 -13.76 -20.27 10.95
N GLN A 234 -14.97 -20.45 10.44
CA GLN A 234 -15.61 -21.77 10.38
C GLN A 234 -14.80 -22.72 9.48
N LEU A 235 -14.41 -22.28 8.29
CA LEU A 235 -13.65 -23.10 7.34
C LEU A 235 -12.23 -23.45 7.81
N ILE A 236 -11.61 -22.60 8.62
CA ILE A 236 -10.30 -22.88 9.21
C ILE A 236 -10.44 -23.85 10.39
N GLY A 237 -11.58 -23.86 11.08
CA GLY A 237 -11.84 -24.74 12.22
C GLY A 237 -12.28 -26.14 11.86
N GLU A 238 -12.70 -26.39 10.63
CA GLU A 238 -13.05 -27.71 10.07
C GLU A 238 -11.80 -28.47 9.62
#